data_547b9b70810116fbfbb639afa1d7bd2f
#
_entry.id   547b9b70810116fbfbb639afa1d7bd2f
#
_cell.length_a   1.000
_cell.length_b   1.000
_cell.length_c   1.000
_cell.angle_alpha   90.00
_cell.angle_beta   90.00
_cell.angle_gamma   90.00
#
_symmetry.space_group_name_H-M   'P 1'
#
loop_
_entity.id
_entity.type
_entity.pdbx_description
1 polymer ?
#
loop_
_entity_poly.entity_id
_entity_poly.type
_entity_poly.pdbx_seq_one_letter_code
_entity_poly.pdbx_strand_id
1 'polypeptide(L)'
;MKIRGKTVYVYDIEVFPNVFHCTAKNTESGKFHKFEISSRKNQLSELVDFFRVPNINAPLKFGDLYTTETQIDSNKIFAGYNNLHYDNPIINYIIDYYDILKNKPYLRICDSIFNLSRTITTSQADDNIEAWKKWKYQVWYDSFDILTMLYSQKLRVGLKEMQVTMQYPNVLEFNGDFNKFLEEARIEEMIEYNVNDVNSTEKLLNRCSEDIELRIAIEDEYKVRVLSKDGVNIGMKILTQKYLEKTGLSWWDIKDLRSPADVIDLNKVILPYIEYKDPILRNVLSDMKKQIVSPGRKGYENKFVFRGLKYSVGVGGIHSENKPEIIIPKEDEMLIDIDVSDAAL
;
A
#
# COMPACT_ATOMS: atom_id res chain seq x y z
N MET A 1 -8.55 19.58 2.85
CA MET A 1 -8.61 18.58 3.96
C MET A 1 -7.48 18.84 4.94
N LYS A 2 -7.76 18.69 6.23
CA LYS A 2 -6.73 18.70 7.29
C LYS A 2 -6.72 17.41 8.10
N ILE A 3 -5.53 16.99 8.52
CA ILE A 3 -5.33 15.88 9.44
C ILE A 3 -4.48 16.39 10.60
N ARG A 4 -5.04 16.40 11.82
CA ARG A 4 -4.38 16.94 13.04
C ARG A 4 -3.83 18.35 12.87
N GLY A 5 -4.60 19.23 12.23
CA GLY A 5 -4.21 20.61 11.94
C GLY A 5 -3.26 20.79 10.76
N LYS A 6 -2.67 19.71 10.23
CA LYS A 6 -1.79 19.75 9.05
C LYS A 6 -2.59 19.75 7.76
N THR A 7 -2.22 20.59 6.81
CA THR A 7 -2.82 20.58 5.46
C THR A 7 -2.35 19.35 4.70
N VAL A 8 -3.29 18.61 4.10
CA VAL A 8 -2.98 17.45 3.26
C VAL A 8 -2.59 17.91 1.86
N TYR A 9 -1.46 17.40 1.39
CA TYR A 9 -1.00 17.53 0.01
C TYR A 9 -1.04 16.16 -0.67
N VAL A 10 -1.82 16.02 -1.74
CA VAL A 10 -1.77 14.83 -2.59
C VAL A 10 -0.65 15.00 -3.60
N TYR A 11 0.20 13.99 -3.77
CA TYR A 11 1.34 14.08 -4.67
C TYR A 11 1.60 12.77 -5.40
N ASP A 12 2.30 12.90 -6.52
CA ASP A 12 2.75 11.81 -7.39
C ASP A 12 4.00 12.24 -8.15
N ILE A 13 4.85 11.28 -8.59
CA ILE A 13 6.08 11.54 -9.32
C ILE A 13 6.16 10.76 -10.62
N GLU A 14 6.87 11.34 -11.61
CA GLU A 14 7.23 10.69 -12.86
C GLU A 14 8.75 10.67 -13.04
N VAL A 15 9.30 9.51 -13.39
CA VAL A 15 10.73 9.30 -13.47
C VAL A 15 11.12 8.72 -14.84
N PHE A 16 11.90 9.48 -15.60
CA PHE A 16 12.53 9.08 -16.84
C PHE A 16 14.07 9.22 -16.73
N PRO A 17 14.85 8.61 -17.63
CA PRO A 17 16.31 8.74 -17.59
C PRO A 17 16.84 10.18 -17.68
N ASN A 18 16.05 11.10 -18.25
CA ASN A 18 16.40 12.50 -18.50
C ASN A 18 15.41 13.53 -17.95
N VAL A 19 14.33 13.07 -17.31
CA VAL A 19 13.31 13.94 -16.70
C VAL A 19 12.87 13.36 -15.40
N PHE A 20 12.79 14.20 -14.36
CA PHE A 20 12.06 13.93 -13.14
C PHE A 20 10.98 15.00 -12.98
N HIS A 21 9.80 14.58 -12.63
CA HIS A 21 8.69 15.47 -12.32
C HIS A 21 7.99 15.07 -11.02
N CYS A 22 7.53 16.06 -10.28
CA CYS A 22 6.67 15.86 -9.11
C CYS A 22 5.55 16.90 -9.14
N THR A 23 4.32 16.44 -9.03
CA THR A 23 3.15 17.30 -8.78
C THR A 23 2.64 17.08 -7.37
N ALA A 24 2.46 18.15 -6.60
CA ALA A 24 1.78 18.13 -5.31
C ALA A 24 0.62 19.13 -5.31
N LYS A 25 -0.56 18.70 -4.87
CA LYS A 25 -1.78 19.52 -4.81
C LYS A 25 -2.18 19.76 -3.37
N ASN A 26 -2.32 21.01 -2.99
CA ASN A 26 -2.90 21.40 -1.72
C ASN A 26 -4.41 21.15 -1.74
N THR A 27 -4.91 20.24 -0.91
CA THR A 27 -6.34 19.85 -0.91
C THR A 27 -7.30 20.89 -0.34
N GLU A 28 -6.80 21.96 0.29
CA GLU A 28 -7.64 23.05 0.80
C GLU A 28 -7.79 24.18 -0.24
N SER A 29 -6.66 24.62 -0.80
CA SER A 29 -6.65 25.73 -1.75
C SER A 29 -6.82 25.30 -3.20
N GLY A 30 -6.66 24.00 -3.51
CA GLY A 30 -6.60 23.48 -4.87
C GLY A 30 -5.31 23.83 -5.64
N LYS A 31 -4.37 24.54 -4.99
CA LYS A 31 -3.14 24.99 -5.63
C LYS A 31 -2.21 23.83 -5.93
N PHE A 32 -1.71 23.77 -7.17
CA PHE A 32 -0.67 22.86 -7.59
C PHE A 32 0.73 23.45 -7.36
N HIS A 33 1.62 22.59 -6.90
CA HIS A 33 3.07 22.80 -6.84
C HIS A 33 3.69 21.76 -7.76
N LYS A 34 4.40 22.21 -8.78
CA LYS A 34 5.02 21.37 -9.80
C LYS A 34 6.52 21.60 -9.77
N PHE A 35 7.28 20.53 -9.75
CA PHE A 35 8.75 20.54 -9.73
C PHE A 35 9.27 19.70 -10.87
N GLU A 36 10.13 20.27 -11.69
CA GLU A 36 10.71 19.64 -12.85
C GLU A 36 12.24 19.70 -12.80
N ILE A 37 12.88 18.58 -13.12
CA ILE A 37 14.31 18.49 -13.39
C ILE A 37 14.47 17.90 -14.78
N SER A 38 14.87 18.72 -15.74
CA SER A 38 14.98 18.38 -17.15
C SER A 38 15.95 19.30 -17.87
N SER A 39 16.03 19.20 -19.21
CA SER A 39 16.72 20.17 -20.07
C SER A 39 16.16 21.59 -19.96
N ARG A 40 14.88 21.73 -19.60
CA ARG A 40 14.16 23.01 -19.53
C ARG A 40 14.31 23.71 -18.19
N LYS A 41 14.36 22.93 -17.11
CA LYS A 41 14.29 23.42 -15.71
C LYS A 41 15.09 22.52 -14.78
N ASN A 42 15.59 23.13 -13.70
CA ASN A 42 16.16 22.38 -12.59
C ASN A 42 15.62 22.96 -11.28
N GLN A 43 14.54 22.41 -10.79
CA GLN A 43 13.86 22.81 -9.56
C GLN A 43 14.15 21.87 -8.39
N LEU A 44 15.37 21.31 -8.34
CA LEU A 44 15.80 20.40 -7.28
C LEU A 44 15.74 21.05 -5.90
N SER A 45 16.18 22.32 -5.79
CA SER A 45 16.19 23.04 -4.50
C SER A 45 14.77 23.27 -3.99
N GLU A 46 13.91 23.76 -4.85
CA GLU A 46 12.50 24.05 -4.53
C GLU A 46 11.73 22.77 -4.14
N LEU A 47 12.02 21.64 -4.79
CA LEU A 47 11.47 20.34 -4.43
C LEU A 47 11.89 19.93 -3.02
N VAL A 48 13.19 20.02 -2.71
CA VAL A 48 13.72 19.64 -1.42
C VAL A 48 13.17 20.55 -0.31
N ASP A 49 13.13 21.86 -0.53
CA ASP A 49 12.58 22.85 0.41
C ASP A 49 11.08 22.65 0.62
N PHE A 50 10.37 22.12 -0.36
CA PHE A 50 8.95 21.85 -0.26
C PHE A 50 8.62 20.65 0.61
N PHE A 51 9.40 19.56 0.49
CA PHE A 51 9.16 18.32 1.23
C PHE A 51 9.87 18.29 2.59
N ARG A 52 11.13 18.71 2.64
CA ARG A 52 11.93 18.60 3.85
C ARG A 52 11.39 19.48 4.98
N VAL A 53 11.24 18.88 6.16
CA VAL A 53 10.86 19.65 7.36
C VAL A 53 12.05 20.49 7.84
N PRO A 54 11.88 21.81 8.06
CA PRO A 54 12.99 22.75 8.27
C PRO A 54 13.94 22.41 9.44
N ASN A 55 13.45 21.79 10.49
CA ASN A 55 14.20 21.57 11.73
C ASN A 55 14.75 20.13 11.89
N ILE A 56 14.63 19.29 10.85
CA ILE A 56 15.17 17.92 10.89
C ILE A 56 16.54 17.91 10.23
N ASN A 57 17.59 17.78 11.05
CA ASN A 57 18.98 17.67 10.57
C ASN A 57 19.37 16.25 10.13
N ALA A 58 18.58 15.25 10.50
CA ALA A 58 18.75 13.86 10.11
C ALA A 58 17.39 13.19 9.91
N PRO A 59 17.25 12.21 8.99
CA PRO A 59 16.00 11.53 8.78
C PRO A 59 15.59 10.75 10.04
N LEU A 60 14.31 10.80 10.36
CA LEU A 60 13.74 9.91 11.37
C LEU A 60 13.72 8.47 10.81
N LYS A 61 13.94 7.50 11.65
CA LYS A 61 13.74 6.09 11.27
C LYS A 61 12.26 5.79 11.33
N PHE A 62 11.75 5.02 10.38
CA PHE A 62 10.34 4.63 10.34
C PHE A 62 9.88 3.95 11.63
N GLY A 63 10.79 3.25 12.34
CA GLY A 63 10.54 2.68 13.67
C GLY A 63 10.33 3.72 14.78
N ASP A 64 11.01 4.86 14.69
CA ASP A 64 10.91 5.94 15.68
C ASP A 64 9.57 6.71 15.54
N LEU A 65 8.94 6.65 14.39
CA LEU A 65 7.59 7.20 14.15
C LEU A 65 6.47 6.43 14.84
N TYR A 66 6.76 5.26 15.39
CA TYR A 66 5.78 4.45 16.13
C TYR A 66 5.64 4.88 17.59
N THR A 67 6.50 5.76 18.08
CA THR A 67 6.33 6.43 19.36
C THR A 67 5.53 7.72 19.15
N THR A 68 4.53 7.96 19.97
CA THR A 68 3.65 9.16 19.93
C THR A 68 4.43 10.47 20.18
N GLU A 69 5.67 10.40 20.60
CA GLU A 69 6.50 11.54 20.99
C GLU A 69 7.23 12.18 19.80
N THR A 70 7.39 11.46 18.69
CA THR A 70 8.10 12.01 17.52
C THR A 70 7.09 12.66 16.56
N GLN A 71 6.57 13.83 16.90
CA GLN A 71 5.82 14.65 15.97
C GLN A 71 6.79 15.34 15.02
N ILE A 72 6.59 15.11 13.72
CA ILE A 72 7.22 15.94 12.70
C ILE A 72 6.58 17.31 12.78
N ASP A 73 7.32 18.32 13.23
CA ASP A 73 6.86 19.70 13.32
C ASP A 73 6.74 20.30 11.92
N SER A 74 5.65 19.99 11.28
CA SER A 74 5.29 20.46 9.94
C SER A 74 3.79 20.72 9.89
N ASN A 75 3.42 21.78 9.21
CA ASN A 75 2.02 22.08 8.89
C ASN A 75 1.51 21.33 7.65
N LYS A 76 2.32 20.43 7.09
CA LYS A 76 2.02 19.60 5.92
C LYS A 76 2.03 18.13 6.26
N ILE A 77 1.13 17.39 5.62
CA ILE A 77 1.17 15.94 5.53
C ILE A 77 0.91 15.54 4.08
N PHE A 78 1.67 14.58 3.58
CA PHE A 78 1.61 14.16 2.19
C PHE A 78 0.85 12.85 2.04
N ALA A 79 -0.05 12.77 1.07
CA ALA A 79 -0.81 11.57 0.72
C ALA A 79 -0.48 11.17 -0.73
N GLY A 80 -0.31 9.89 -0.97
CA GLY A 80 -0.10 9.34 -2.31
C GLY A 80 -0.75 7.98 -2.46
N TYR A 81 -0.67 7.42 -3.64
CA TYR A 81 -1.11 6.07 -3.95
C TYR A 81 0.11 5.17 -4.18
N ASN A 82 0.34 4.20 -3.30
CA ASN A 82 1.55 3.37 -3.27
C ASN A 82 2.85 4.14 -2.99
N ASN A 83 2.74 5.33 -2.46
CA ASN A 83 3.88 6.22 -2.24
C ASN A 83 4.89 5.68 -1.22
N LEU A 84 4.49 4.90 -0.22
CA LEU A 84 5.41 4.27 0.73
C LEU A 84 6.38 3.28 0.06
N HIS A 85 6.02 2.75 -1.11
CA HIS A 85 6.81 1.74 -1.80
C HIS A 85 7.52 2.27 -3.06
N TYR A 86 7.22 3.50 -3.48
CA TYR A 86 7.83 4.08 -4.68
C TYR A 86 8.22 5.54 -4.50
N ASP A 87 7.27 6.45 -4.35
CA ASP A 87 7.52 7.90 -4.36
C ASP A 87 8.34 8.33 -3.14
N ASN A 88 7.99 7.89 -1.95
CA ASN A 88 8.69 8.25 -0.71
C ASN A 88 10.17 7.84 -0.74
N PRO A 89 10.54 6.60 -1.11
CA PRO A 89 11.94 6.23 -1.24
C PRO A 89 12.73 7.14 -2.19
N ILE A 90 12.12 7.55 -3.31
CA ILE A 90 12.77 8.41 -4.30
C ILE A 90 12.92 9.84 -3.76
N ILE A 91 11.87 10.42 -3.17
CA ILE A 91 11.95 11.75 -2.55
C ILE A 91 12.93 11.74 -1.37
N ASN A 92 12.92 10.71 -0.53
CA ASN A 92 13.87 10.55 0.57
C ASN A 92 15.32 10.47 0.06
N TYR A 93 15.57 9.76 -1.05
CA TYR A 93 16.88 9.74 -1.70
C TYR A 93 17.31 11.13 -2.16
N ILE A 94 16.41 11.86 -2.82
CA ILE A 94 16.71 13.21 -3.33
C ILE A 94 17.09 14.14 -2.16
N ILE A 95 16.37 14.09 -1.05
CA ILE A 95 16.63 14.91 0.13
C ILE A 95 17.97 14.50 0.80
N ASP A 96 18.19 13.20 0.97
CA ASP A 96 19.37 12.62 1.62
C ASP A 96 20.67 12.94 0.85
N TYR A 97 20.58 12.97 -0.49
CA TYR A 97 21.72 13.25 -1.37
C TYR A 97 21.73 14.67 -1.96
N TYR A 98 20.90 15.55 -1.45
CA TYR A 98 20.75 16.91 -2.00
C TYR A 98 22.06 17.65 -2.16
N ASP A 99 22.94 17.61 -1.15
CA ASP A 99 24.22 18.32 -1.18
C ASP A 99 25.17 17.81 -2.28
N ILE A 100 25.00 16.56 -2.69
CA ILE A 100 25.75 15.97 -3.81
C ILE A 100 25.08 16.30 -5.13
N LEU A 101 23.74 16.16 -5.19
CA LEU A 101 22.95 16.31 -6.42
C LEU A 101 22.91 17.76 -6.91
N LYS A 102 22.79 18.75 -6.01
CA LYS A 102 22.69 20.18 -6.37
C LYS A 102 23.86 20.70 -7.19
N ASN A 103 25.02 20.03 -7.14
CA ASN A 103 26.21 20.37 -7.89
C ASN A 103 26.38 19.58 -9.21
N LYS A 104 25.36 18.77 -9.57
CA LYS A 104 25.41 17.95 -10.78
C LYS A 104 24.59 18.59 -11.91
N PRO A 105 24.94 18.34 -13.19
CA PRO A 105 24.08 18.66 -14.30
C PRO A 105 22.74 17.89 -14.20
N TYR A 106 21.65 18.48 -14.69
CA TYR A 106 20.31 17.88 -14.62
C TYR A 106 20.27 16.41 -15.08
N LEU A 107 20.98 16.10 -16.16
CA LEU A 107 21.00 14.74 -16.71
C LEU A 107 21.60 13.72 -15.71
N ARG A 108 22.61 14.11 -14.94
CA ARG A 108 23.19 13.26 -13.89
C ARG A 108 22.30 13.14 -12.69
N ILE A 109 21.50 14.16 -12.40
CA ILE A 109 20.49 14.11 -11.33
C ILE A 109 19.40 13.12 -11.74
N CYS A 110 18.83 13.28 -12.94
CA CYS A 110 17.80 12.39 -13.47
C CYS A 110 18.27 10.94 -13.57
N ASP A 111 19.48 10.71 -14.11
CA ASP A 111 20.08 9.37 -14.22
C ASP A 111 20.22 8.69 -12.84
N SER A 112 20.64 9.42 -11.82
CA SER A 112 20.76 8.90 -10.45
C SER A 112 19.39 8.52 -9.87
N ILE A 113 18.37 9.36 -10.06
CA ILE A 113 17.00 9.11 -9.62
C ILE A 113 16.41 7.91 -10.39
N PHE A 114 16.61 7.86 -11.70
CA PHE A 114 16.14 6.79 -12.56
C PHE A 114 16.75 5.42 -12.20
N ASN A 115 18.04 5.36 -11.88
CA ASN A 115 18.70 4.13 -11.45
C ASN A 115 18.11 3.61 -10.13
N LEU A 116 17.77 4.50 -9.19
CA LEU A 116 17.05 4.11 -7.98
C LEU A 116 15.64 3.63 -8.31
N SER A 117 14.89 4.33 -9.15
CA SER A 117 13.56 3.93 -9.60
C SER A 117 13.57 2.51 -10.19
N ARG A 118 14.51 2.21 -11.08
CA ARG A 118 14.71 0.87 -11.63
C ARG A 118 15.01 -0.16 -10.55
N THR A 119 15.89 0.18 -9.62
CA THR A 119 16.23 -0.72 -8.51
C THR A 119 14.99 -1.05 -7.67
N ILE A 120 14.15 -0.05 -7.37
CA ILE A 120 12.90 -0.25 -6.62
C ILE A 120 11.95 -1.16 -7.40
N THR A 121 11.68 -0.87 -8.66
CA THR A 121 10.71 -1.62 -9.47
C THR A 121 11.15 -3.06 -9.71
N THR A 122 12.44 -3.31 -9.97
CA THR A 122 12.98 -4.66 -10.15
C THR A 122 12.98 -5.43 -8.83
N SER A 123 13.41 -4.81 -7.73
CA SER A 123 13.47 -5.45 -6.41
C SER A 123 12.09 -5.77 -5.82
N GLN A 124 11.06 -5.00 -6.17
CA GLN A 124 9.68 -5.32 -5.77
C GLN A 124 9.18 -6.59 -6.45
N ALA A 125 9.57 -6.82 -7.70
CA ALA A 125 9.23 -8.04 -8.42
C ALA A 125 9.87 -9.29 -7.79
N ASP A 126 11.09 -9.14 -7.23
CA ASP A 126 11.89 -10.22 -6.65
C ASP A 126 11.75 -10.33 -5.11
N ASP A 127 10.87 -9.53 -4.49
CA ASP A 127 10.73 -9.38 -3.03
C ASP A 127 12.03 -8.98 -2.30
N ASN A 128 13.00 -8.40 -3.03
CA ASN A 128 14.30 -7.99 -2.50
C ASN A 128 14.38 -6.47 -2.31
N ILE A 129 14.19 -6.00 -1.08
CA ILE A 129 14.19 -4.57 -0.72
C ILE A 129 15.55 -4.05 -0.21
N GLU A 130 16.56 -4.91 -0.04
CA GLU A 130 17.82 -4.53 0.62
C GLU A 130 18.53 -3.36 -0.08
N ALA A 131 18.50 -3.31 -1.42
CA ALA A 131 19.18 -2.28 -2.20
C ALA A 131 18.63 -0.85 -1.97
N TRP A 132 17.36 -0.70 -1.57
CA TRP A 132 16.71 0.59 -1.35
C TRP A 132 16.03 0.73 0.02
N LYS A 133 16.19 -0.26 0.87
CA LYS A 133 15.65 -0.33 2.23
C LYS A 133 15.95 0.92 3.07
N LYS A 134 17.16 1.48 2.90
CA LYS A 134 17.57 2.72 3.57
C LYS A 134 16.52 3.81 3.36
N TRP A 135 16.16 4.12 2.13
CA TRP A 135 15.24 5.22 1.80
C TRP A 135 13.77 4.88 2.03
N LYS A 136 13.41 3.60 2.04
CA LYS A 136 12.07 3.15 2.44
C LYS A 136 11.78 3.47 3.90
N TYR A 137 12.77 3.35 4.79
CA TYR A 137 12.60 3.52 6.23
C TYR A 137 13.13 4.84 6.79
N GLN A 138 13.70 5.69 5.95
CA GLN A 138 14.00 7.07 6.30
C GLN A 138 12.74 7.93 6.14
N VAL A 139 12.60 8.96 6.99
CA VAL A 139 11.45 9.87 6.94
C VAL A 139 11.96 11.30 7.12
N TRP A 140 11.83 12.08 6.06
CA TRP A 140 12.13 13.49 6.03
C TRP A 140 10.89 14.38 6.14
N TYR A 141 9.69 13.80 5.96
CA TYR A 141 8.41 14.48 5.97
C TYR A 141 7.30 13.53 6.38
N ASP A 142 6.19 14.07 6.86
CA ASP A 142 5.02 13.29 7.28
C ASP A 142 4.21 12.87 6.07
N SER A 143 3.90 11.59 5.97
CA SER A 143 3.14 11.04 4.84
C SER A 143 2.34 9.81 5.22
N PHE A 144 1.32 9.52 4.41
CA PHE A 144 0.57 8.27 4.46
C PHE A 144 0.21 7.79 3.05
N ASP A 145 -0.14 6.52 2.96
CA ASP A 145 -0.37 5.82 1.70
C ASP A 145 -1.80 5.29 1.64
N ILE A 146 -2.54 5.73 0.63
CA ILE A 146 -3.95 5.38 0.47
C ILE A 146 -4.10 3.91 0.02
N LEU A 147 -3.19 3.39 -0.80
CA LEU A 147 -3.23 1.98 -1.21
C LEU A 147 -3.09 1.05 0.01
N THR A 148 -2.07 1.28 0.84
CA THR A 148 -1.81 0.44 2.03
C THR A 148 -2.83 0.66 3.15
N MET A 149 -3.54 1.79 3.14
CA MET A 149 -4.67 2.07 4.01
C MET A 149 -5.88 1.20 3.66
N LEU A 150 -6.16 1.03 2.36
CA LEU A 150 -7.33 0.30 1.85
C LEU A 150 -7.08 -1.20 1.72
N TYR A 151 -5.88 -1.58 1.29
CA TYR A 151 -5.56 -2.95 0.92
C TYR A 151 -4.31 -3.46 1.64
N SER A 152 -4.28 -4.78 1.88
CA SER A 152 -3.06 -5.41 2.34
C SER A 152 -1.96 -5.29 1.28
N GLN A 153 -0.69 -5.28 1.71
CA GLN A 153 0.46 -5.20 0.80
C GLN A 153 0.53 -6.34 -0.24
N LYS A 154 -0.26 -7.39 -0.06
CA LYS A 154 -0.33 -8.53 -0.98
C LYS A 154 -1.28 -8.28 -2.16
N LEU A 155 -2.19 -7.34 -2.05
CA LEU A 155 -3.14 -7.00 -3.10
C LEU A 155 -2.56 -5.88 -3.96
N ARG A 156 -2.24 -6.18 -5.21
CA ARG A 156 -1.68 -5.22 -6.17
C ARG A 156 -2.81 -4.63 -7.01
N VAL A 157 -3.40 -3.56 -6.53
CA VAL A 157 -4.42 -2.79 -7.27
C VAL A 157 -3.76 -1.53 -7.82
N GLY A 158 -3.77 -1.38 -9.14
CA GLY A 158 -3.21 -0.19 -9.80
C GLY A 158 -4.10 1.04 -9.64
N LEU A 159 -3.50 2.26 -9.70
CA LEU A 159 -4.29 3.49 -9.64
C LEU A 159 -5.34 3.55 -10.77
N LYS A 160 -5.02 3.04 -11.96
CA LYS A 160 -5.97 3.00 -13.10
C LYS A 160 -7.16 2.08 -12.84
N GLU A 161 -6.97 0.95 -12.18
CA GLU A 161 -8.05 0.07 -11.73
C GLU A 161 -8.94 0.80 -10.71
N MET A 162 -8.33 1.54 -9.79
CA MET A 162 -9.08 2.39 -8.84
C MET A 162 -9.84 3.51 -9.54
N GLN A 163 -9.25 4.16 -10.54
CA GLN A 163 -9.92 5.17 -11.35
C GLN A 163 -11.18 4.60 -12.02
N VAL A 164 -11.09 3.41 -12.63
CA VAL A 164 -12.23 2.71 -13.24
C VAL A 164 -13.27 2.35 -12.18
N THR A 165 -12.85 1.72 -11.08
CA THR A 165 -13.75 1.30 -9.98
C THR A 165 -14.52 2.46 -9.37
N MET A 166 -13.87 3.61 -9.16
CA MET A 166 -14.53 4.81 -8.63
C MET A 166 -15.24 5.65 -9.69
N GLN A 167 -15.34 5.16 -10.94
CA GLN A 167 -15.93 5.87 -12.07
C GLN A 167 -15.32 7.29 -12.24
N TYR A 168 -14.00 7.34 -12.26
CA TYR A 168 -13.30 8.60 -12.51
C TYR A 168 -13.48 9.00 -13.98
N PRO A 169 -13.92 10.23 -14.29
CA PRO A 169 -14.36 10.57 -15.64
C PRO A 169 -13.25 10.63 -16.68
N ASN A 170 -11.99 10.77 -16.25
CA ASN A 170 -10.86 10.99 -17.13
C ASN A 170 -9.70 10.03 -16.79
N VAL A 171 -9.83 8.77 -17.19
CA VAL A 171 -8.75 7.79 -17.06
C VAL A 171 -7.76 8.02 -18.19
N LEU A 172 -6.64 8.64 -17.87
CA LEU A 172 -5.55 8.88 -18.83
C LEU A 172 -4.47 7.82 -18.69
N GLU A 173 -3.88 7.45 -19.81
CA GLU A 173 -2.65 6.66 -19.86
C GLU A 173 -1.58 7.44 -20.64
N PHE A 174 -0.36 7.43 -20.11
CA PHE A 174 0.77 8.00 -20.81
C PHE A 174 1.36 6.96 -21.75
N ASN A 175 1.24 7.21 -23.06
CA ASN A 175 1.78 6.31 -24.08
C ASN A 175 3.27 6.59 -24.32
N GLY A 176 4.12 6.23 -23.36
CA GLY A 176 5.56 6.41 -23.42
C GLY A 176 6.30 5.25 -22.74
N ASP A 177 7.53 5.02 -23.19
CA ASP A 177 8.43 4.04 -22.56
C ASP A 177 9.24 4.74 -21.44
N PHE A 178 8.89 4.49 -20.20
CA PHE A 178 9.56 5.07 -19.03
C PHE A 178 11.05 4.68 -18.93
N ASN A 179 11.51 3.69 -19.69
CA ASN A 179 12.93 3.31 -19.75
C ASN A 179 13.74 4.05 -20.80
N LYS A 180 13.11 4.92 -21.57
CA LYS A 180 13.75 5.72 -22.62
C LYS A 180 13.74 7.19 -22.28
N PHE A 181 14.61 7.95 -22.95
CA PHE A 181 14.60 9.40 -22.86
C PHE A 181 13.26 9.94 -23.36
N LEU A 182 12.67 10.80 -22.56
CA LEU A 182 11.47 11.54 -22.92
C LEU A 182 11.86 12.73 -23.80
N GLU A 183 11.22 12.85 -24.96
CA GLU A 183 11.38 14.01 -25.82
C GLU A 183 10.86 15.28 -25.15
N GLU A 184 11.57 16.39 -25.28
CA GLU A 184 11.21 17.65 -24.63
C GLU A 184 9.80 18.11 -25.00
N ALA A 185 9.38 17.90 -26.24
CA ALA A 185 8.03 18.23 -26.72
C ALA A 185 6.92 17.44 -26.00
N ARG A 186 7.23 16.29 -25.37
CA ARG A 186 6.28 15.45 -24.66
C ARG A 186 6.26 15.68 -23.14
N ILE A 187 7.10 16.56 -22.63
CA ILE A 187 7.16 16.83 -21.17
C ILE A 187 5.82 17.39 -20.68
N GLU A 188 5.16 18.28 -21.45
CA GLU A 188 3.85 18.80 -21.05
C GLU A 188 2.76 17.72 -21.01
N GLU A 189 2.74 16.81 -21.98
CA GLU A 189 1.84 15.65 -22.00
C GLU A 189 2.02 14.77 -20.74
N MET A 190 3.26 14.51 -20.34
CA MET A 190 3.60 13.77 -19.14
C MET A 190 3.16 14.53 -17.87
N ILE A 191 3.33 15.86 -17.84
CA ILE A 191 2.89 16.69 -16.70
C ILE A 191 1.36 16.67 -16.59
N GLU A 192 0.62 16.73 -17.69
CA GLU A 192 -0.85 16.63 -17.68
C GLU A 192 -1.31 15.27 -17.18
N TYR A 193 -0.65 14.21 -17.60
CA TYR A 193 -0.87 12.86 -17.09
C TYR A 193 -0.66 12.77 -15.58
N ASN A 194 0.46 13.26 -15.06
CA ASN A 194 0.78 13.28 -13.63
C ASN A 194 -0.22 14.13 -12.82
N VAL A 195 -0.63 15.30 -13.33
CA VAL A 195 -1.68 16.13 -12.72
C VAL A 195 -3.02 15.39 -12.65
N ASN A 196 -3.36 14.61 -13.67
CA ASN A 196 -4.57 13.81 -13.67
C ASN A 196 -4.53 12.70 -12.60
N ASP A 197 -3.39 12.05 -12.41
CA ASP A 197 -3.21 11.04 -11.39
C ASP A 197 -3.28 11.62 -9.97
N VAL A 198 -2.72 12.80 -9.74
CA VAL A 198 -2.88 13.56 -8.49
C VAL A 198 -4.35 13.93 -8.24
N ASN A 199 -5.09 14.38 -9.25
CA ASN A 199 -6.51 14.71 -9.10
C ASN A 199 -7.37 13.47 -8.80
N SER A 200 -7.09 12.35 -9.43
CA SER A 200 -7.79 11.10 -9.17
C SER A 200 -7.50 10.55 -7.78
N THR A 201 -6.24 10.67 -7.33
CA THR A 201 -5.82 10.31 -5.97
C THR A 201 -6.49 11.20 -4.92
N GLU A 202 -6.64 12.51 -5.18
CA GLU A 202 -7.42 13.39 -4.29
C GLU A 202 -8.90 12.99 -4.23
N LYS A 203 -9.50 12.60 -5.37
CA LYS A 203 -10.88 12.11 -5.37
C LYS A 203 -11.02 10.82 -4.54
N LEU A 204 -10.06 9.91 -4.64
CA LEU A 204 -10.00 8.71 -3.80
C LEU A 204 -9.83 9.08 -2.31
N LEU A 205 -8.89 9.97 -1.99
CA LEU A 205 -8.67 10.47 -0.64
C LEU A 205 -9.97 11.02 -0.02
N ASN A 206 -10.74 11.80 -0.76
CA ASN A 206 -11.99 12.36 -0.29
C ASN A 206 -13.07 11.28 -0.05
N ARG A 207 -13.05 10.18 -0.79
CA ARG A 207 -13.93 9.03 -0.55
C ARG A 207 -13.56 8.25 0.71
N CYS A 208 -12.30 8.31 1.11
CA CYS A 208 -11.77 7.63 2.29
C CYS A 208 -11.80 8.51 3.56
N SER A 209 -12.56 9.60 3.59
CA SER A 209 -12.57 10.54 4.73
C SER A 209 -12.96 9.85 6.04
N GLU A 210 -14.00 9.02 6.04
CA GLU A 210 -14.44 8.27 7.23
C GLU A 210 -13.39 7.24 7.68
N ASP A 211 -12.73 6.57 6.75
CA ASP A 211 -11.63 5.66 7.03
C ASP A 211 -10.43 6.36 7.68
N ILE A 212 -10.14 7.58 7.25
CA ILE A 212 -9.08 8.41 7.81
C ILE A 212 -9.46 8.87 9.22
N GLU A 213 -10.68 9.35 9.42
CA GLU A 213 -11.18 9.79 10.74
C GLU A 213 -11.16 8.64 11.75
N LEU A 214 -11.60 7.46 11.36
CA LEU A 214 -11.52 6.25 12.19
C LEU A 214 -10.07 5.96 12.62
N ARG A 215 -9.11 6.02 11.68
CA ARG A 215 -7.70 5.75 11.99
C ARG A 215 -7.10 6.81 12.91
N ILE A 216 -7.48 8.08 12.73
CA ILE A 216 -7.07 9.16 13.64
C ILE A 216 -7.58 8.89 15.06
N ALA A 217 -8.86 8.51 15.20
CA ALA A 217 -9.44 8.17 16.48
C ALA A 217 -8.71 6.97 17.14
N ILE A 218 -8.42 5.93 16.36
CA ILE A 218 -7.63 4.75 16.84
C ILE A 218 -6.22 5.18 17.26
N GLU A 219 -5.55 6.00 16.49
CA GLU A 219 -4.21 6.49 16.85
C GLU A 219 -4.23 7.31 18.14
N ASP A 220 -5.29 8.09 18.36
CA ASP A 220 -5.43 8.93 19.56
C ASP A 220 -5.78 8.10 20.80
N GLU A 221 -6.58 7.05 20.65
CA GLU A 221 -6.97 6.16 21.75
C GLU A 221 -5.83 5.19 22.13
N TYR A 222 -5.25 4.50 21.14
CA TYR A 222 -4.31 3.40 21.41
C TYR A 222 -2.83 3.83 21.34
N LYS A 223 -2.55 5.10 21.04
CA LYS A 223 -1.17 5.63 20.90
C LYS A 223 -0.32 4.83 19.90
N VAL A 224 -0.92 4.45 18.79
CA VAL A 224 -0.27 3.72 17.68
C VAL A 224 -0.36 4.53 16.39
N ARG A 225 0.48 4.25 15.42
CA ARG A 225 0.40 4.84 14.07
C ARG A 225 -0.20 3.84 13.09
N VAL A 226 -1.37 4.15 12.55
CA VAL A 226 -2.14 3.24 11.70
C VAL A 226 -2.73 3.90 10.44
N LEU A 227 -2.42 5.16 10.19
CA LEU A 227 -3.00 5.91 9.06
C LEU A 227 -2.75 5.24 7.70
N SER A 228 -1.62 4.54 7.51
CA SER A 228 -1.30 3.74 6.33
C SER A 228 -1.50 2.23 6.55
N LYS A 229 -2.42 1.81 7.42
CA LYS A 229 -2.65 0.39 7.72
C LYS A 229 -4.06 -0.03 7.33
N ASP A 230 -4.17 -1.22 6.72
CA ASP A 230 -5.45 -1.90 6.53
C ASP A 230 -6.02 -2.43 7.86
N GLY A 231 -7.28 -2.85 7.86
CA GLY A 231 -7.98 -3.27 9.08
C GLY A 231 -7.28 -4.39 9.85
N VAL A 232 -6.73 -5.39 9.16
CA VAL A 232 -6.01 -6.51 9.79
C VAL A 232 -4.74 -6.01 10.48
N ASN A 233 -3.97 -5.16 9.82
CA ASN A 233 -2.75 -4.59 10.36
C ASN A 233 -3.02 -3.59 11.51
N ILE A 234 -4.17 -2.91 11.52
CA ILE A 234 -4.62 -2.09 12.66
C ILE A 234 -4.83 -2.98 13.88
N GLY A 235 -5.65 -4.04 13.76
CA GLY A 235 -5.91 -4.98 14.86
C GLY A 235 -4.63 -5.60 15.41
N MET A 236 -3.76 -6.07 14.53
CA MET A 236 -2.45 -6.60 14.93
C MET A 236 -1.60 -5.56 15.68
N LYS A 237 -1.60 -4.30 15.24
CA LYS A 237 -0.83 -3.24 15.89
C LYS A 237 -1.34 -2.93 17.28
N ILE A 238 -2.67 -2.81 17.46
CA ILE A 238 -3.31 -2.57 18.76
C ILE A 238 -3.02 -3.74 19.72
N LEU A 239 -3.24 -4.98 19.28
CA LEU A 239 -2.99 -6.16 20.10
C LEU A 239 -1.52 -6.27 20.50
N THR A 240 -0.61 -6.00 19.57
CA THR A 240 0.83 -5.99 19.86
C THR A 240 1.16 -4.92 20.90
N GLN A 241 0.66 -3.71 20.76
CA GLN A 241 0.91 -2.62 21.70
C GLN A 241 0.42 -3.00 23.11
N LYS A 242 -0.82 -3.49 23.22
CA LYS A 242 -1.39 -3.94 24.51
C LYS A 242 -0.61 -5.10 25.13
N TYR A 243 -0.10 -6.01 24.29
CA TYR A 243 0.71 -7.12 24.76
C TYR A 243 2.06 -6.64 25.34
N LEU A 244 2.74 -5.73 24.64
CA LEU A 244 3.98 -5.12 25.11
C LEU A 244 3.80 -4.37 26.42
N GLU A 245 2.75 -3.56 26.54
CA GLU A 245 2.41 -2.84 27.77
C GLU A 245 2.16 -3.78 28.94
N LYS A 246 1.46 -4.90 28.71
CA LYS A 246 1.13 -5.86 29.74
C LYS A 246 2.31 -6.72 30.17
N THR A 247 3.23 -7.04 29.26
CA THR A 247 4.33 -7.97 29.51
C THR A 247 5.65 -7.29 29.84
N GLY A 248 5.80 -6.00 29.50
CA GLY A 248 7.07 -5.28 29.58
C GLY A 248 8.11 -5.72 28.56
N LEU A 249 7.72 -6.57 27.58
CA LEU A 249 8.59 -7.03 26.50
C LEU A 249 8.80 -5.94 25.44
N SER A 250 9.90 -6.05 24.72
CA SER A 250 10.16 -5.22 23.52
C SER A 250 9.57 -5.87 22.27
N TRP A 251 9.45 -5.09 21.19
CA TRP A 251 9.06 -5.61 19.86
C TRP A 251 9.97 -6.73 19.36
N TRP A 252 11.24 -6.67 19.70
CA TRP A 252 12.23 -7.68 19.30
C TRP A 252 12.00 -9.01 20.01
N ASP A 253 11.63 -8.97 21.30
CA ASP A 253 11.33 -10.15 22.09
C ASP A 253 10.13 -10.93 21.54
N ILE A 254 9.12 -10.23 20.98
CA ILE A 254 7.94 -10.87 20.38
C ILE A 254 8.29 -11.73 19.16
N LYS A 255 9.27 -11.32 18.36
CA LYS A 255 9.70 -12.10 17.18
C LYS A 255 10.17 -13.49 17.58
N ASP A 256 10.81 -13.62 18.72
CA ASP A 256 11.37 -14.87 19.22
C ASP A 256 10.34 -15.74 19.94
N LEU A 257 9.16 -15.19 20.28
CA LEU A 257 8.06 -15.92 20.88
C LEU A 257 7.27 -16.82 19.89
N ARG A 258 7.59 -16.80 18.61
CA ARG A 258 6.96 -17.70 17.65
C ARG A 258 7.35 -19.14 17.96
N SER A 259 6.35 -19.93 18.31
CA SER A 259 6.49 -21.41 18.39
C SER A 259 6.14 -21.97 17.01
N PRO A 260 7.12 -22.28 16.13
CA PRO A 260 6.80 -22.92 14.88
C PRO A 260 6.25 -24.30 15.17
N ALA A 261 5.08 -24.61 14.63
CA ALA A 261 4.56 -25.96 14.65
C ALA A 261 5.17 -26.70 13.42
N ASP A 262 5.91 -27.79 13.66
CA ASP A 262 6.46 -28.62 12.58
C ASP A 262 5.33 -29.29 11.80
N VAL A 263 4.24 -29.63 12.49
CA VAL A 263 3.05 -30.22 11.92
C VAL A 263 1.80 -29.70 12.62
N ILE A 264 0.71 -29.62 11.88
CA ILE A 264 -0.61 -29.25 12.37
C ILE A 264 -1.56 -30.41 12.09
N ASP A 265 -2.07 -31.03 13.13
CA ASP A 265 -3.11 -32.06 13.07
C ASP A 265 -4.48 -31.35 12.94
N LEU A 266 -5.09 -31.42 11.75
CA LEU A 266 -6.36 -30.72 11.48
C LEU A 266 -7.49 -31.20 12.38
N ASN A 267 -7.44 -32.44 12.87
CA ASN A 267 -8.44 -32.92 13.83
C ASN A 267 -8.43 -32.16 15.18
N LYS A 268 -7.27 -31.62 15.57
CA LYS A 268 -7.10 -30.86 16.81
C LYS A 268 -7.46 -29.39 16.68
N VAL A 269 -7.40 -28.84 15.44
CA VAL A 269 -7.69 -27.41 15.19
C VAL A 269 -9.09 -27.15 14.67
N ILE A 270 -9.71 -28.12 13.98
CA ILE A 270 -11.10 -28.02 13.56
C ILE A 270 -12.00 -28.17 14.80
N LEU A 271 -12.78 -27.13 15.06
CA LEU A 271 -13.62 -27.09 16.26
C LEU A 271 -14.69 -28.20 16.23
N PRO A 272 -14.93 -28.86 17.37
CA PRO A 272 -15.79 -30.05 17.43
C PRO A 272 -17.25 -29.81 17.08
N TYR A 273 -17.73 -28.57 17.23
CA TYR A 273 -19.10 -28.20 16.90
C TYR A 273 -19.35 -27.97 15.41
N ILE A 274 -18.29 -28.01 14.56
CA ILE A 274 -18.46 -27.88 13.11
C ILE A 274 -19.00 -29.19 12.56
N GLU A 275 -20.26 -29.12 12.10
CA GLU A 275 -20.99 -30.25 11.53
C GLU A 275 -21.74 -29.82 10.27
N TYR A 276 -21.90 -30.74 9.33
CA TYR A 276 -22.67 -30.54 8.10
C TYR A 276 -23.79 -31.58 7.99
N LYS A 277 -24.97 -31.14 7.58
CA LYS A 277 -26.12 -32.03 7.31
C LYS A 277 -25.95 -32.80 5.98
N ASP A 278 -25.33 -32.14 5.00
CA ASP A 278 -25.14 -32.74 3.68
C ASP A 278 -24.05 -33.82 3.70
N PRO A 279 -24.29 -35.00 3.10
CA PRO A 279 -23.32 -36.11 3.09
C PRO A 279 -22.00 -35.78 2.39
N ILE A 280 -22.04 -34.98 1.31
CA ILE A 280 -20.82 -34.60 0.57
C ILE A 280 -19.94 -33.73 1.48
N LEU A 281 -20.52 -32.73 2.12
CA LEU A 281 -19.78 -31.83 3.01
C LEU A 281 -19.28 -32.55 4.27
N ARG A 282 -20.05 -33.52 4.79
CA ARG A 282 -19.58 -34.40 5.91
C ARG A 282 -18.34 -35.20 5.52
N ASN A 283 -18.32 -35.77 4.30
CA ASN A 283 -17.17 -36.51 3.83
C ASN A 283 -15.95 -35.61 3.67
N VAL A 284 -16.10 -34.41 3.09
CA VAL A 284 -15.03 -33.41 2.98
C VAL A 284 -14.47 -33.06 4.36
N LEU A 285 -15.32 -32.76 5.33
CA LEU A 285 -14.90 -32.45 6.71
C LEU A 285 -14.18 -33.63 7.37
N SER A 286 -14.71 -34.87 7.17
CA SER A 286 -14.06 -36.09 7.68
C SER A 286 -12.68 -36.29 7.09
N ASP A 287 -12.52 -36.02 5.80
CA ASP A 287 -11.21 -36.17 5.14
C ASP A 287 -10.24 -35.07 5.57
N MET A 288 -10.70 -33.84 5.80
CA MET A 288 -9.90 -32.79 6.39
C MET A 288 -9.38 -33.17 7.80
N LYS A 289 -10.26 -33.70 8.65
CA LYS A 289 -9.89 -34.12 10.02
C LYS A 289 -8.83 -35.21 10.07
N LYS A 290 -8.63 -35.99 9.00
CA LYS A 290 -7.59 -37.01 8.91
C LYS A 290 -6.23 -36.47 8.52
N GLN A 291 -6.13 -35.19 8.13
CA GLN A 291 -4.90 -34.62 7.58
C GLN A 291 -3.98 -34.06 8.65
N ILE A 292 -2.69 -34.25 8.41
CA ILE A 292 -1.59 -33.61 9.12
C ILE A 292 -0.84 -32.75 8.10
N VAL A 293 -0.79 -31.45 8.31
CA VAL A 293 -0.18 -30.50 7.40
C VAL A 293 1.09 -29.91 8.01
N SER A 294 2.09 -29.65 7.17
CA SER A 294 3.33 -28.99 7.58
C SER A 294 3.32 -27.53 7.10
N PRO A 295 3.60 -26.55 7.96
CA PRO A 295 3.75 -25.15 7.54
C PRO A 295 4.81 -25.00 6.45
N GLY A 296 4.54 -24.15 5.46
CA GLY A 296 5.48 -23.84 4.37
C GLY A 296 5.56 -24.87 3.25
N ARG A 297 4.85 -26.00 3.33
CA ARG A 297 4.65 -26.94 2.21
C ARG A 297 3.29 -26.72 1.57
N LYS A 298 3.13 -27.19 0.31
CA LYS A 298 1.82 -27.22 -0.34
C LYS A 298 0.86 -27.95 0.60
N GLY A 299 -0.10 -27.21 1.14
CA GLY A 299 -1.02 -27.72 2.14
C GLY A 299 -2.00 -28.74 1.57
N TYR A 300 -2.86 -29.27 2.44
CA TYR A 300 -3.98 -30.11 2.04
C TYR A 300 -4.89 -29.34 1.07
N GLU A 301 -5.27 -30.00 0.00
CA GLU A 301 -6.25 -29.53 -0.97
C GLU A 301 -7.14 -30.72 -1.34
N ASN A 302 -8.46 -30.54 -1.25
CA ASN A 302 -9.44 -31.52 -1.71
C ASN A 302 -10.43 -30.81 -2.65
N LYS A 303 -10.75 -31.47 -3.79
CA LYS A 303 -11.68 -30.98 -4.79
C LYS A 303 -12.95 -31.80 -4.76
N PHE A 304 -14.08 -31.15 -4.74
CA PHE A 304 -15.39 -31.81 -4.73
C PHE A 304 -16.42 -31.04 -5.55
N VAL A 305 -17.51 -31.73 -5.90
CA VAL A 305 -18.65 -31.12 -6.58
C VAL A 305 -19.82 -31.07 -5.60
N PHE A 306 -20.41 -29.89 -5.46
CA PHE A 306 -21.59 -29.68 -4.64
C PHE A 306 -22.61 -28.85 -5.40
N ARG A 307 -23.82 -29.35 -5.54
CA ARG A 307 -24.91 -28.74 -6.30
C ARG A 307 -24.55 -28.33 -7.73
N GLY A 308 -23.77 -29.15 -8.43
CA GLY A 308 -23.32 -28.90 -9.80
C GLY A 308 -22.09 -27.99 -9.96
N LEU A 309 -21.63 -27.36 -8.88
CA LEU A 309 -20.45 -26.47 -8.87
C LEU A 309 -19.23 -27.19 -8.34
N LYS A 310 -18.05 -26.86 -8.88
CA LYS A 310 -16.76 -27.37 -8.43
C LYS A 310 -16.19 -26.49 -7.34
N TYR A 311 -15.69 -27.10 -6.30
CA TYR A 311 -15.03 -26.45 -5.17
C TYR A 311 -13.68 -27.07 -4.88
N SER A 312 -12.75 -26.25 -4.40
CA SER A 312 -11.50 -26.66 -3.76
C SER A 312 -11.53 -26.22 -2.30
N VAL A 313 -11.21 -27.11 -1.38
CA VAL A 313 -11.03 -26.80 0.02
C VAL A 313 -9.61 -27.09 0.44
N GLY A 314 -8.98 -26.16 1.15
CA GLY A 314 -7.63 -26.28 1.65
C GLY A 314 -7.43 -25.53 2.96
N VAL A 315 -6.18 -25.40 3.38
CA VAL A 315 -5.81 -24.69 4.62
C VAL A 315 -6.20 -23.21 4.58
N GLY A 316 -6.35 -22.62 3.40
CA GLY A 316 -6.72 -21.21 3.22
C GLY A 316 -8.23 -20.97 3.12
N GLY A 317 -9.07 -22.01 3.06
CA GLY A 317 -10.52 -21.86 2.92
C GLY A 317 -11.14 -22.72 1.82
N ILE A 318 -12.39 -22.41 1.48
CA ILE A 318 -13.16 -23.06 0.41
C ILE A 318 -13.30 -22.05 -0.74
N HIS A 319 -12.94 -22.46 -1.95
CA HIS A 319 -13.00 -21.64 -3.15
C HIS A 319 -13.79 -22.36 -4.26
N SER A 320 -14.56 -21.63 -5.03
CA SER A 320 -15.16 -22.15 -6.25
C SER A 320 -14.09 -22.27 -7.35
N GLU A 321 -14.13 -23.36 -8.13
CA GLU A 321 -13.21 -23.59 -9.26
C GLU A 321 -13.97 -23.63 -10.61
N ASN A 322 -15.00 -22.84 -10.73
CA ASN A 322 -15.77 -22.75 -11.98
C ASN A 322 -15.04 -21.86 -12.99
N LYS A 323 -15.26 -22.12 -14.27
CA LYS A 323 -14.73 -21.26 -15.32
C LYS A 323 -15.36 -19.87 -15.20
N PRO A 324 -14.60 -18.80 -15.43
CA PRO A 324 -15.19 -17.47 -15.55
C PRO A 324 -16.23 -17.45 -16.67
N GLU A 325 -17.43 -16.92 -16.37
CA GLU A 325 -18.50 -16.78 -17.33
C GLU A 325 -19.28 -15.49 -17.07
N ILE A 326 -19.92 -14.98 -18.11
CA ILE A 326 -20.86 -13.86 -18.00
C ILE A 326 -22.26 -14.43 -17.94
N ILE A 327 -22.94 -14.21 -16.81
CA ILE A 327 -24.34 -14.62 -16.63
C ILE A 327 -25.25 -13.41 -16.83
N ILE A 328 -26.10 -13.47 -17.80
CA ILE A 328 -27.15 -12.46 -18.04
C ILE A 328 -28.46 -13.09 -17.66
N PRO A 329 -29.12 -12.65 -16.56
CA PRO A 329 -30.43 -13.20 -16.16
C PRO A 329 -31.49 -12.86 -17.20
N LYS A 330 -32.44 -13.77 -17.42
CA LYS A 330 -33.63 -13.54 -18.25
C LYS A 330 -34.64 -12.68 -17.50
N GLU A 331 -35.76 -12.30 -18.16
CA GLU A 331 -36.77 -11.42 -17.57
C GLU A 331 -37.41 -11.98 -16.28
N ASP A 332 -37.44 -13.29 -16.12
CA ASP A 332 -37.99 -14.02 -14.96
C ASP A 332 -36.90 -14.56 -14.00
N GLU A 333 -35.64 -14.25 -14.24
CA GLU A 333 -34.50 -14.68 -13.45
C GLU A 333 -33.89 -13.50 -12.73
N MET A 334 -33.32 -13.75 -11.55
CA MET A 334 -32.56 -12.75 -10.77
C MET A 334 -31.20 -13.33 -10.39
N LEU A 335 -30.13 -12.58 -10.67
CA LEU A 335 -28.81 -12.87 -10.13
C LEU A 335 -28.68 -12.18 -8.77
N ILE A 336 -28.42 -12.96 -7.73
CA ILE A 336 -28.27 -12.45 -6.36
C ILE A 336 -26.86 -12.74 -5.89
N ASP A 337 -26.16 -11.71 -5.44
CA ASP A 337 -24.93 -11.84 -4.67
C ASP A 337 -25.28 -11.81 -3.17
N ILE A 338 -24.86 -12.85 -2.44
CA ILE A 338 -25.17 -12.99 -1.02
C ILE A 338 -23.87 -13.20 -0.27
N ASP A 339 -23.58 -12.30 0.65
CA ASP A 339 -22.47 -12.44 1.59
C ASP A 339 -22.96 -12.46 3.03
N VAL A 340 -22.18 -13.04 3.92
CA VAL A 340 -22.46 -13.05 5.37
C VAL A 340 -21.75 -11.86 5.99
N SER A 341 -22.51 -10.86 6.43
CA SER A 341 -21.92 -9.76 7.21
C SER A 341 -21.37 -10.29 8.54
N ASP A 342 -20.22 -9.79 8.95
CA ASP A 342 -19.55 -10.14 10.21
C ASP A 342 -19.12 -11.62 10.34
N ALA A 343 -18.86 -12.29 9.23
CA ALA A 343 -18.37 -13.68 9.25
C ALA A 343 -16.98 -13.87 9.93
N ALA A 344 -16.35 -12.77 10.32
CA ALA A 344 -15.02 -12.75 10.94
C ALA A 344 -15.02 -12.55 12.47
N LEU A 345 -16.17 -12.64 13.12
CA LEU A 345 -16.29 -12.59 14.58
C LEU A 345 -16.03 -13.94 15.25
#